data_201be0e42e04144b96e65f371e77361f
#
_entry.id   201be0e42e04144b96e65f371e77361f
#
_cell.length_a   1.000
_cell.length_b   1.000
_cell.length_c   1.000
_cell.angle_alpha   90.00
_cell.angle_beta   90.00
_cell.angle_gamma   90.00
#
_symmetry.space_group_name_H-M   'P 1'
#
loop_
_entity.id
_entity.type
_entity.pdbx_description
1 polymer ?
#
loop_
_entity_poly.entity_id
_entity_poly.type
_entity_poly.pdbx_seq_one_letter_code
_entity_poly.pdbx_strand_id
1 'polypeptide(L)'
;MKPPVFPISALIPQVLEVLRQHSRLVLEAPPGAGKTTQVPLALLDAPWLQGRKIILLEPRRVAARSAALFMARQLGEEVGGTVGYRIRFENKVSARTRIEVVTEGILTRMLQDDPMLETVGAILFDEFHERHLSGDLGLALALDVQAQLRDDLRLVVMSATLDGERLARFLDAPRLSSEGRSYPVAVSHFPARRDEALELQVRRAVQQALAEHPGDLLVFLPGQREIARVQAGLQESLDGSVEVLALHG
;
A
#
# COMPACT_ATOMS: atom_id res chain seq x y z
N MET A 1 16.86 18.34 6.79
CA MET A 1 16.05 18.13 5.56
C MET A 1 14.59 18.37 5.92
N LYS A 2 13.85 19.18 5.16
CA LYS A 2 12.38 19.27 5.36
C LYS A 2 11.76 17.89 5.04
N PRO A 3 10.82 17.39 5.87
CA PRO A 3 10.15 16.15 5.56
C PRO A 3 9.48 16.24 4.18
N PRO A 4 9.43 15.15 3.42
CA PRO A 4 8.79 15.15 2.12
C PRO A 4 7.29 15.48 2.28
N VAL A 5 6.82 16.46 1.51
CA VAL A 5 5.40 16.83 1.49
C VAL A 5 4.69 15.87 0.53
N PHE A 6 3.88 14.99 1.07
CA PHE A 6 3.07 14.05 0.29
C PHE A 6 1.78 14.72 -0.20
N PRO A 7 1.29 14.40 -1.40
CA PRO A 7 0.04 14.95 -1.92
C PRO A 7 -1.15 14.77 -0.98
N ILE A 8 -1.23 13.63 -0.28
CA ILE A 8 -2.30 13.33 0.67
C ILE A 8 -2.33 14.28 1.88
N SER A 9 -1.20 14.95 2.19
CA SER A 9 -1.08 15.82 3.37
C SER A 9 -2.12 16.94 3.38
N ALA A 10 -2.52 17.42 2.21
CA ALA A 10 -3.53 18.46 2.07
C ALA A 10 -4.94 17.96 2.48
N LEU A 11 -5.21 16.66 2.36
CA LEU A 11 -6.50 16.05 2.75
C LEU A 11 -6.55 15.59 4.21
N ILE A 12 -5.43 15.45 4.89
CA ILE A 12 -5.38 14.95 6.27
C ILE A 12 -6.36 15.68 7.21
N PRO A 13 -6.44 17.01 7.21
CA PRO A 13 -7.42 17.71 8.07
C PRO A 13 -8.86 17.29 7.78
N GLN A 14 -9.22 17.08 6.51
CA GLN A 14 -10.55 16.62 6.14
C GLN A 14 -10.80 15.17 6.54
N VAL A 15 -9.79 14.29 6.41
CA VAL A 15 -9.84 12.88 6.87
C VAL A 15 -10.14 12.83 8.37
N LEU A 16 -9.44 13.63 9.17
CA LEU A 16 -9.63 13.70 10.62
C LEU A 16 -11.06 14.20 10.97
N GLU A 17 -11.54 15.24 10.29
CA GLU A 17 -12.87 15.80 10.53
C GLU A 17 -13.98 14.83 10.12
N VAL A 18 -13.87 14.19 8.95
CA VAL A 18 -14.83 13.18 8.51
C VAL A 18 -14.89 12.01 9.50
N LEU A 19 -13.75 11.47 9.93
CA LEU A 19 -13.70 10.34 10.87
C LEU A 19 -14.12 10.74 12.31
N ARG A 20 -14.15 12.01 12.63
CA ARG A 20 -14.75 12.50 13.88
C ARG A 20 -16.28 12.36 13.86
N GLN A 21 -16.91 12.57 12.70
CA GLN A 21 -18.37 12.59 12.51
C GLN A 21 -18.92 11.26 12.01
N HIS A 22 -18.14 10.51 11.23
CA HIS A 22 -18.55 9.28 10.57
C HIS A 22 -17.65 8.12 10.97
N SER A 23 -18.22 6.93 11.02
CA SER A 23 -17.47 5.69 11.31
C SER A 23 -16.87 5.03 10.06
N ARG A 24 -17.19 5.54 8.86
CA ARG A 24 -16.69 5.01 7.59
C ARG A 24 -16.17 6.14 6.71
N LEU A 25 -15.15 5.83 5.88
CA LEU A 25 -14.59 6.76 4.89
C LEU A 25 -14.05 5.98 3.70
N VAL A 26 -14.33 6.47 2.49
CA VAL A 26 -13.63 6.08 1.26
C VAL A 26 -12.64 7.18 0.89
N LEU A 27 -11.36 6.83 0.79
CA LEU A 27 -10.28 7.75 0.47
C LEU A 27 -9.63 7.35 -0.86
N GLU A 28 -9.73 8.22 -1.85
CA GLU A 28 -9.09 8.03 -3.15
C GLU A 28 -7.90 8.95 -3.29
N ALA A 29 -6.78 8.37 -3.68
CA ALA A 29 -5.60 9.13 -4.08
C ALA A 29 -4.71 8.26 -4.95
N PRO A 30 -4.01 8.82 -5.94
CA PRO A 30 -3.15 8.05 -6.84
C PRO A 30 -2.02 7.33 -6.08
N PRO A 31 -1.38 6.34 -6.72
CA PRO A 31 -0.17 5.73 -6.18
C PRO A 31 0.88 6.78 -5.84
N GLY A 32 1.64 6.56 -4.77
CA GLY A 32 2.68 7.51 -4.32
C GLY A 32 2.17 8.77 -3.62
N ALA A 33 0.85 8.98 -3.49
CA ALA A 33 0.30 10.12 -2.76
C ALA A 33 0.57 10.08 -1.24
N GLY A 34 0.99 8.94 -0.70
CA GLY A 34 1.30 8.75 0.71
C GLY A 34 0.14 8.22 1.56
N LYS A 35 -0.94 7.70 0.97
CA LYS A 35 -2.09 7.13 1.69
C LYS A 35 -1.66 6.16 2.77
N THR A 36 -0.93 5.12 2.36
CA THR A 36 -0.48 4.00 3.21
C THR A 36 0.29 4.44 4.44
N THR A 37 1.06 5.52 4.34
CA THR A 37 2.01 5.90 5.40
C THR A 37 1.59 7.15 6.16
N GLN A 38 0.94 8.12 5.52
CA GLN A 38 0.59 9.38 6.18
C GLN A 38 -0.76 9.31 6.90
N VAL A 39 -1.72 8.58 6.35
CA VAL A 39 -3.06 8.49 6.96
C VAL A 39 -2.99 7.77 8.32
N PRO A 40 -2.41 6.58 8.46
CA PRO A 40 -2.33 5.93 9.78
C PRO A 40 -1.59 6.76 10.82
N LEU A 41 -0.49 7.42 10.43
CA LEU A 41 0.27 8.29 11.35
C LEU A 41 -0.56 9.49 11.82
N ALA A 42 -1.31 10.12 10.92
CA ALA A 42 -2.16 11.25 11.27
C ALA A 42 -3.32 10.89 12.20
N LEU A 43 -3.77 9.63 12.19
CA LEU A 43 -4.86 9.15 13.03
C LEU A 43 -4.42 8.79 14.45
N LEU A 44 -3.12 8.67 14.75
CA LEU A 44 -2.61 8.23 16.06
C LEU A 44 -3.12 9.08 17.23
N ASP A 45 -3.23 10.38 17.02
CA ASP A 45 -3.64 11.34 18.04
C ASP A 45 -5.13 11.74 17.91
N ALA A 46 -5.90 11.06 17.07
CA ALA A 46 -7.31 11.33 16.91
C ALA A 46 -8.09 11.03 18.22
N PRO A 47 -8.86 11.98 18.76
CA PRO A 47 -9.54 11.82 20.06
C PRO A 47 -10.46 10.60 20.13
N TRP A 48 -11.13 10.28 19.04
CA TRP A 48 -12.02 9.11 18.96
C TRP A 48 -11.27 7.76 19.01
N LEU A 49 -9.97 7.74 18.69
CA LEU A 49 -9.15 6.53 18.77
C LEU A 49 -8.91 6.09 20.24
N GLN A 50 -8.93 7.03 21.19
CA GLN A 50 -8.80 6.78 22.63
C GLN A 50 -7.61 5.91 23.02
N GLY A 51 -6.48 6.09 22.33
CA GLY A 51 -5.29 5.27 22.58
C GLY A 51 -5.35 3.84 22.01
N ARG A 52 -6.43 3.44 21.36
CA ARG A 52 -6.56 2.12 20.70
C ARG A 52 -5.68 2.02 19.46
N LYS A 53 -5.54 0.81 18.96
CA LYS A 53 -4.71 0.51 17.79
C LYS A 53 -5.42 0.83 16.48
N ILE A 54 -4.60 1.04 15.47
CA ILE A 54 -4.98 1.09 14.06
C ILE A 54 -4.44 -0.18 13.41
N ILE A 55 -5.32 -0.93 12.75
CA ILE A 55 -4.92 -2.02 11.86
C ILE A 55 -4.89 -1.48 10.43
N LEU A 56 -3.75 -1.62 9.77
CA LEU A 56 -3.59 -1.29 8.34
C LEU A 56 -3.46 -2.59 7.56
N LEU A 57 -4.46 -2.89 6.74
CA LEU A 57 -4.44 -4.02 5.83
C LEU A 57 -3.69 -3.66 4.55
N GLU A 58 -2.61 -4.39 4.30
CA GLU A 58 -1.80 -4.29 3.09
C GLU A 58 -1.74 -5.67 2.42
N PRO A 59 -2.16 -5.83 1.16
CA PRO A 59 -2.30 -7.15 0.55
C PRO A 59 -0.96 -7.89 0.37
N ARG A 60 0.13 -7.14 0.22
CA ARG A 60 1.45 -7.69 -0.12
C ARG A 60 2.41 -7.67 1.06
N ARG A 61 2.99 -8.82 1.39
CA ARG A 61 3.93 -8.98 2.51
C ARG A 61 5.12 -8.00 2.48
N VAL A 62 5.70 -7.81 1.29
CA VAL A 62 6.84 -6.89 1.11
C VAL A 62 6.41 -5.45 1.34
N ALA A 63 5.25 -5.04 0.81
CA ALA A 63 4.70 -3.71 0.99
C ALA A 63 4.32 -3.45 2.45
N ALA A 64 3.69 -4.42 3.13
CA ALA A 64 3.36 -4.34 4.56
C ALA A 64 4.60 -4.08 5.42
N ARG A 65 5.68 -4.84 5.19
CA ARG A 65 6.96 -4.64 5.89
C ARG A 65 7.56 -3.28 5.58
N SER A 66 7.60 -2.89 4.32
CA SER A 66 8.19 -1.61 3.89
C SER A 66 7.42 -0.42 4.42
N ALA A 67 6.09 -0.47 4.42
CA ALA A 67 5.24 0.57 4.99
C ALA A 67 5.48 0.73 6.50
N ALA A 68 5.54 -0.38 7.25
CA ALA A 68 5.81 -0.35 8.68
C ALA A 68 7.21 0.23 8.98
N LEU A 69 8.25 -0.22 8.27
CA LEU A 69 9.61 0.31 8.41
C LEU A 69 9.68 1.80 8.09
N PHE A 70 9.00 2.23 7.04
CA PHE A 70 8.99 3.64 6.64
C PHE A 70 8.29 4.52 7.69
N MET A 71 7.11 4.12 8.17
CA MET A 71 6.39 4.85 9.21
C MET A 71 7.17 4.91 10.53
N ALA A 72 7.80 3.80 10.95
CA ALA A 72 8.63 3.78 12.15
C ALA A 72 9.81 4.78 12.04
N ARG A 73 10.49 4.80 10.90
CA ARG A 73 11.57 5.77 10.62
C ARG A 73 11.09 7.22 10.64
N GLN A 74 9.89 7.51 10.16
CA GLN A 74 9.30 8.86 10.23
C GLN A 74 9.08 9.31 11.68
N LEU A 75 8.79 8.37 12.59
CA LEU A 75 8.67 8.64 14.02
C LEU A 75 10.03 8.64 14.76
N GLY A 76 11.14 8.35 14.07
CA GLY A 76 12.46 8.21 14.69
C GLY A 76 12.60 6.94 15.53
N GLU A 77 11.80 5.90 15.26
CA GLU A 77 11.76 4.65 15.99
C GLU A 77 12.17 3.46 15.11
N GLU A 78 12.52 2.35 15.78
CA GLU A 78 12.60 1.05 15.12
C GLU A 78 11.21 0.42 15.00
N VAL A 79 11.04 -0.45 13.97
CA VAL A 79 9.83 -1.23 13.79
C VAL A 79 9.60 -2.19 14.97
N GLY A 80 8.37 -2.24 15.47
CA GLY A 80 8.00 -2.93 16.72
C GLY A 80 7.85 -1.98 17.91
N GLY A 81 8.18 -0.69 17.74
CA GLY A 81 7.79 0.39 18.63
C GLY A 81 6.34 0.79 18.43
N THR A 82 6.08 2.07 18.15
CA THR A 82 4.73 2.60 17.84
C THR A 82 4.13 1.96 16.59
N VAL A 83 4.97 1.65 15.59
CA VAL A 83 4.57 0.97 14.35
C VAL A 83 5.18 -0.42 14.30
N GLY A 84 4.35 -1.41 14.00
CA GLY A 84 4.78 -2.79 13.81
C GLY A 84 4.04 -3.46 12.65
N TYR A 85 4.36 -4.72 12.38
CA TYR A 85 3.66 -5.50 11.38
C TYR A 85 3.50 -6.96 11.80
N ARG A 86 2.47 -7.61 11.24
CA ARG A 86 2.24 -9.06 11.31
C ARG A 86 1.98 -9.59 9.91
N ILE A 87 2.88 -10.40 9.42
CA ILE A 87 2.76 -11.11 8.16
C ILE A 87 2.97 -12.59 8.37
N ARG A 88 2.65 -13.41 7.39
CA ARG A 88 2.83 -14.86 7.52
C ARG A 88 4.30 -15.19 7.86
N PHE A 89 4.50 -15.92 8.95
CA PHE A 89 5.79 -16.34 9.51
C PHE A 89 6.69 -15.24 10.09
N GLU A 90 6.23 -14.00 10.14
CA GLU A 90 7.02 -12.92 10.70
C GLU A 90 6.15 -11.93 11.49
N ASN A 91 6.61 -11.57 12.68
CA ASN A 91 5.91 -10.67 13.57
C ASN A 91 6.91 -9.70 14.23
N LYS A 92 6.64 -8.41 14.11
CA LYS A 92 7.43 -7.31 14.71
C LYS A 92 6.48 -6.31 15.37
N VAL A 93 5.90 -6.70 16.50
CA VAL A 93 5.02 -5.86 17.33
C VAL A 93 5.41 -5.99 18.81
N SER A 94 5.02 -5.02 19.61
CA SER A 94 5.17 -5.01 21.07
C SER A 94 3.92 -4.47 21.75
N ALA A 95 3.92 -4.41 23.08
CA ALA A 95 2.84 -3.79 23.85
C ALA A 95 2.67 -2.27 23.54
N ARG A 96 3.70 -1.62 23.00
CA ARG A 96 3.67 -0.20 22.61
C ARG A 96 3.12 0.03 21.21
N THR A 97 2.91 -1.04 20.43
CA THR A 97 2.50 -0.89 19.01
C THR A 97 1.07 -0.38 18.93
N ARG A 98 0.93 0.76 18.24
CA ARG A 98 -0.32 1.49 18.00
C ARG A 98 -0.79 1.36 16.56
N ILE A 99 0.11 1.19 15.59
CA ILE A 99 -0.19 0.87 14.20
C ILE A 99 0.35 -0.51 13.90
N GLU A 100 -0.53 -1.45 13.57
CA GLU A 100 -0.15 -2.80 13.14
C GLU A 100 -0.47 -2.95 11.65
N VAL A 101 0.58 -3.07 10.82
CA VAL A 101 0.41 -3.38 9.40
C VAL A 101 0.28 -4.88 9.25
N VAL A 102 -0.83 -5.35 8.68
CA VAL A 102 -1.16 -6.77 8.58
C VAL A 102 -1.49 -7.18 7.14
N THR A 103 -1.26 -8.45 6.82
CA THR A 103 -1.75 -9.02 5.56
C THR A 103 -3.16 -9.60 5.74
N GLU A 104 -3.89 -9.75 4.62
CA GLU A 104 -5.30 -10.16 4.58
C GLU A 104 -5.64 -11.37 5.46
N GLY A 105 -4.85 -12.45 5.35
CA GLY A 105 -5.08 -13.66 6.16
C GLY A 105 -4.88 -13.46 7.67
N ILE A 106 -4.07 -12.48 8.05
CA ILE A 106 -3.90 -12.11 9.48
C ILE A 106 -5.13 -11.36 9.98
N LEU A 107 -5.64 -10.37 9.23
CA LEU A 107 -6.85 -9.64 9.61
C LEU A 107 -8.05 -10.58 9.76
N THR A 108 -8.30 -11.45 8.78
CA THR A 108 -9.39 -12.41 8.82
C THR A 108 -9.31 -13.28 10.08
N ARG A 109 -8.11 -13.76 10.42
CA ARG A 109 -7.91 -14.55 11.62
C ARG A 109 -8.13 -13.74 12.90
N MET A 110 -7.67 -12.50 12.96
CA MET A 110 -7.92 -11.61 14.11
C MET A 110 -9.42 -11.42 14.36
N LEU A 111 -10.20 -11.19 13.31
CA LEU A 111 -11.67 -11.04 13.40
C LEU A 111 -12.38 -12.32 13.80
N GLN A 112 -11.83 -13.50 13.43
CA GLN A 112 -12.40 -14.80 13.84
C GLN A 112 -12.04 -15.18 15.28
N ASP A 113 -10.81 -14.90 15.71
CA ASP A 113 -10.32 -15.23 17.04
C ASP A 113 -10.87 -14.27 18.11
N ASP A 114 -11.04 -12.98 17.77
CA ASP A 114 -11.59 -11.92 18.65
C ASP A 114 -12.46 -10.95 17.86
N PRO A 115 -13.76 -11.24 17.67
CA PRO A 115 -14.67 -10.35 16.93
C PRO A 115 -14.85 -8.98 17.59
N MET A 116 -14.68 -8.89 18.92
CA MET A 116 -14.82 -7.60 19.61
C MET A 116 -13.70 -6.63 19.29
N LEU A 117 -12.48 -7.11 19.00
CA LEU A 117 -11.30 -6.26 18.72
C LEU A 117 -11.22 -5.04 19.65
N GLU A 118 -11.45 -5.21 20.95
CA GLU A 118 -11.60 -4.10 21.92
C GLU A 118 -10.42 -3.11 21.89
N THR A 119 -9.23 -3.62 21.63
CA THR A 119 -8.01 -2.81 21.54
C THR A 119 -7.86 -2.07 20.22
N VAL A 120 -8.73 -2.29 19.22
CA VAL A 120 -8.68 -1.69 17.89
C VAL A 120 -9.72 -0.59 17.76
N GLY A 121 -9.32 0.59 17.32
CA GLY A 121 -10.22 1.73 17.08
C GLY A 121 -10.46 2.01 15.60
N ALA A 122 -9.55 1.53 14.72
CA ALA A 122 -9.71 1.69 13.28
C ALA A 122 -9.10 0.53 12.49
N ILE A 123 -9.73 0.18 11.37
CA ILE A 123 -9.19 -0.73 10.35
C ILE A 123 -9.14 0.04 9.02
N LEU A 124 -7.95 0.12 8.44
CA LEU A 124 -7.68 0.75 7.17
C LEU A 124 -7.40 -0.34 6.13
N PHE A 125 -8.15 -0.35 5.05
CA PHE A 125 -7.99 -1.28 3.91
C PHE A 125 -7.25 -0.55 2.80
N ASP A 126 -5.97 -0.87 2.59
CA ASP A 126 -5.17 -0.25 1.53
C ASP A 126 -5.22 -1.06 0.24
N GLU A 127 -4.91 -0.40 -0.87
CA GLU A 127 -4.92 -0.94 -2.24
C GLU A 127 -6.21 -1.72 -2.59
N PHE A 128 -7.36 -1.29 -2.04
CA PHE A 128 -8.63 -2.02 -2.16
C PHE A 128 -9.11 -2.20 -3.61
N HIS A 129 -8.63 -1.38 -4.53
CA HIS A 129 -8.89 -1.51 -5.96
C HIS A 129 -8.28 -2.77 -6.60
N GLU A 130 -7.33 -3.44 -5.96
CA GLU A 130 -6.79 -4.73 -6.43
C GLU A 130 -7.83 -5.87 -6.33
N ARG A 131 -8.90 -5.68 -5.56
CA ARG A 131 -10.08 -6.57 -5.44
C ARG A 131 -9.70 -8.02 -5.13
N HIS A 132 -8.86 -8.20 -4.12
CA HIS A 132 -8.54 -9.53 -3.62
C HIS A 132 -9.70 -10.10 -2.80
N LEU A 133 -10.06 -11.37 -3.04
CA LEU A 133 -11.14 -12.03 -2.33
C LEU A 133 -10.97 -11.97 -0.80
N SER A 134 -9.75 -12.13 -0.31
CA SER A 134 -9.44 -12.07 1.12
C SER A 134 -9.59 -10.65 1.70
N GLY A 135 -9.30 -9.62 0.91
CA GLY A 135 -9.54 -8.23 1.28
C GLY A 135 -11.03 -7.90 1.35
N ASP A 136 -11.80 -8.34 0.33
CA ASP A 136 -13.25 -8.19 0.30
C ASP A 136 -13.91 -8.93 1.48
N LEU A 137 -13.46 -10.15 1.81
CA LEU A 137 -13.92 -10.89 2.98
C LEU A 137 -13.59 -10.17 4.28
N GLY A 138 -12.36 -9.66 4.41
CA GLY A 138 -11.93 -8.89 5.59
C GLY A 138 -12.81 -7.66 5.81
N LEU A 139 -13.16 -6.94 4.74
CA LEU A 139 -14.07 -5.79 4.81
C LEU A 139 -15.49 -6.22 5.20
N ALA A 140 -16.02 -7.30 4.62
CA ALA A 140 -17.36 -7.81 4.96
C ALA A 140 -17.45 -8.20 6.44
N LEU A 141 -16.45 -8.91 6.97
CA LEU A 141 -16.39 -9.26 8.39
C LEU A 141 -16.26 -8.02 9.29
N ALA A 142 -15.44 -7.04 8.90
CA ALA A 142 -15.29 -5.79 9.66
C ALA A 142 -16.59 -4.98 9.69
N LEU A 143 -17.36 -4.96 8.59
CA LEU A 143 -18.67 -4.33 8.52
C LEU A 143 -19.69 -5.03 9.42
N ASP A 144 -19.67 -6.36 9.47
CA ASP A 144 -20.55 -7.13 10.35
C ASP A 144 -20.22 -6.86 11.82
N VAL A 145 -18.94 -6.91 12.19
CA VAL A 145 -18.47 -6.54 13.55
C VAL A 145 -18.87 -5.10 13.90
N GLN A 146 -18.72 -4.15 12.98
CA GLN A 146 -19.12 -2.77 13.21
C GLN A 146 -20.63 -2.66 13.44
N ALA A 147 -21.43 -3.33 12.64
CA ALA A 147 -22.89 -3.25 12.71
C ALA A 147 -23.49 -3.95 13.95
N GLN A 148 -22.88 -5.04 14.40
CA GLN A 148 -23.45 -5.89 15.45
C GLN A 148 -22.81 -5.68 16.85
N LEU A 149 -21.52 -5.31 16.87
CA LEU A 149 -20.74 -5.35 18.10
C LEU A 149 -20.01 -4.03 18.42
N ARG A 150 -19.59 -3.27 17.40
CA ARG A 150 -18.66 -2.16 17.56
C ARG A 150 -19.02 -0.98 16.66
N ASP A 151 -20.09 -0.27 16.95
CA ASP A 151 -20.54 0.94 16.24
C ASP A 151 -19.50 2.08 16.27
N ASP A 152 -18.59 2.03 17.23
CA ASP A 152 -17.49 2.97 17.41
C ASP A 152 -16.25 2.67 16.54
N LEU A 153 -16.16 1.46 15.94
CA LEU A 153 -15.02 1.07 15.08
C LEU A 153 -15.00 1.91 13.80
N ARG A 154 -13.85 2.48 13.46
CA ARG A 154 -13.69 3.25 12.21
C ARG A 154 -13.18 2.35 11.10
N LEU A 155 -13.83 2.41 9.92
CA LEU A 155 -13.43 1.70 8.71
C LEU A 155 -13.04 2.70 7.63
N VAL A 156 -11.82 2.61 7.14
CA VAL A 156 -11.31 3.46 6.06
C VAL A 156 -10.91 2.58 4.88
N VAL A 157 -11.50 2.80 3.72
CA VAL A 157 -11.12 2.08 2.51
C VAL A 157 -10.34 3.03 1.60
N MET A 158 -9.09 2.67 1.31
CA MET A 158 -8.17 3.46 0.50
C MET A 158 -7.99 2.81 -0.87
N SER A 159 -8.11 3.61 -1.91
CA SER A 159 -8.06 3.16 -3.31
C SER A 159 -7.24 4.12 -4.17
N ALA A 160 -6.66 3.60 -5.25
CA ALA A 160 -5.97 4.41 -6.26
C ALA A 160 -6.84 4.76 -7.47
N THR A 161 -8.02 4.15 -7.62
CA THR A 161 -8.86 4.27 -8.82
C THR A 161 -10.20 4.95 -8.57
N LEU A 162 -10.83 5.43 -9.66
CA LEU A 162 -12.07 6.20 -9.69
C LEU A 162 -13.36 5.43 -9.32
N ASP A 163 -13.30 4.16 -8.93
CA ASP A 163 -14.47 3.36 -8.51
C ASP A 163 -14.99 3.70 -7.09
N GLY A 164 -14.39 4.68 -6.43
CA GLY A 164 -14.73 5.07 -5.07
C GLY A 164 -16.16 5.57 -4.89
N GLU A 165 -16.80 6.10 -5.94
CA GLU A 165 -18.19 6.54 -5.86
C GLU A 165 -19.15 5.36 -5.64
N ARG A 166 -18.92 4.24 -6.35
CA ARG A 166 -19.69 3.01 -6.17
C ARG A 166 -19.43 2.40 -4.78
N LEU A 167 -18.17 2.41 -4.36
CA LEU A 167 -17.77 1.90 -3.05
C LEU A 167 -18.32 2.76 -1.91
N ALA A 168 -18.29 4.08 -2.04
CA ALA A 168 -18.85 5.01 -1.06
C ALA A 168 -20.36 4.81 -0.88
N ARG A 169 -21.10 4.63 -1.99
CA ARG A 169 -22.52 4.29 -1.96
C ARG A 169 -22.79 2.95 -1.29
N PHE A 170 -21.97 1.92 -1.60
CA PHE A 170 -22.11 0.59 -0.99
C PHE A 170 -21.86 0.63 0.52
N LEU A 171 -20.87 1.40 0.97
CA LEU A 171 -20.48 1.53 2.37
C LEU A 171 -21.33 2.54 3.15
N ASP A 172 -22.20 3.30 2.49
CA ASP A 172 -22.86 4.45 3.06
C ASP A 172 -21.85 5.37 3.79
N ALA A 173 -20.81 5.77 3.05
CA ALA A 173 -19.66 6.47 3.59
C ALA A 173 -19.34 7.76 2.81
N PRO A 174 -18.88 8.82 3.48
CA PRO A 174 -18.26 9.95 2.81
C PRO A 174 -17.10 9.51 1.93
N ARG A 175 -16.87 10.25 0.84
CA ARG A 175 -15.74 10.07 -0.07
C ARG A 175 -14.87 11.32 -0.07
N LEU A 176 -13.57 11.11 0.08
CA LEU A 176 -12.55 12.13 -0.13
C LEU A 176 -11.64 11.69 -1.28
N SER A 177 -11.31 12.62 -2.16
CA SER A 177 -10.44 12.37 -3.31
C SER A 177 -9.31 13.39 -3.36
N SER A 178 -8.08 12.90 -3.56
CA SER A 178 -6.91 13.73 -3.81
C SER A 178 -6.59 13.73 -5.29
N GLU A 179 -6.54 14.89 -5.88
CA GLU A 179 -5.92 15.06 -7.19
C GLU A 179 -4.41 14.89 -7.03
N GLY A 180 -3.88 13.77 -7.51
CA GLY A 180 -2.45 13.54 -7.50
C GLY A 180 -1.72 14.32 -8.59
N ARG A 181 -0.40 14.36 -8.51
CA ARG A 181 0.42 14.81 -9.64
C ARG A 181 0.40 13.72 -10.71
N SER A 182 -0.19 14.03 -11.86
CA SER A 182 -0.05 13.22 -13.07
C SER A 182 1.18 13.73 -13.84
N TYR A 183 2.07 12.81 -14.16
CA TYR A 183 3.18 13.11 -15.08
C TYR A 183 2.77 12.65 -16.48
N PRO A 184 3.13 13.40 -17.54
CA PRO A 184 2.87 12.95 -18.89
C PRO A 184 3.64 11.65 -19.16
N VAL A 185 2.93 10.65 -19.68
CA VAL A 185 3.50 9.35 -20.05
C VAL A 185 3.47 9.23 -21.56
N ALA A 186 4.65 9.14 -22.17
CA ALA A 186 4.76 8.79 -23.57
C ALA A 186 4.79 7.26 -23.72
N VAL A 187 3.91 6.72 -24.55
CA VAL A 187 3.86 5.28 -24.82
C VAL A 187 4.54 5.01 -26.16
N SER A 188 5.54 4.14 -26.14
CA SER A 188 6.23 3.67 -27.34
C SER A 188 6.16 2.15 -27.45
N HIS A 189 6.01 1.63 -28.66
CA HIS A 189 6.00 0.20 -28.91
C HIS A 189 7.30 -0.22 -29.56
N PHE A 190 7.92 -1.24 -28.99
CA PHE A 190 9.16 -1.80 -29.48
C PHE A 190 8.85 -3.11 -30.23
N PRO A 191 9.04 -3.19 -31.55
CA PRO A 191 8.64 -4.33 -32.31
C PRO A 191 9.49 -5.57 -31.95
N ALA A 192 8.81 -6.66 -31.61
CA ALA A 192 9.45 -7.96 -31.47
C ALA A 192 9.93 -8.45 -32.86
N ARG A 193 11.11 -9.06 -32.91
CA ARG A 193 11.58 -9.77 -34.09
C ARG A 193 11.02 -11.17 -34.06
N ARG A 194 10.70 -11.70 -35.25
CA ARG A 194 10.21 -13.08 -35.38
C ARG A 194 11.25 -14.07 -34.83
N ASP A 195 10.79 -14.99 -34.00
CA ASP A 195 11.63 -16.03 -33.38
C ASP A 195 12.77 -15.54 -32.45
N GLU A 196 12.74 -14.27 -32.01
CA GLU A 196 13.69 -13.73 -31.06
C GLU A 196 13.31 -14.13 -29.64
N ALA A 197 14.25 -14.69 -28.86
CA ALA A 197 14.03 -15.02 -27.46
C ALA A 197 13.69 -13.78 -26.63
N LEU A 198 12.84 -13.92 -25.62
CA LEU A 198 12.39 -12.81 -24.77
C LEU A 198 13.55 -12.04 -24.17
N GLU A 199 14.57 -12.74 -23.70
CA GLU A 199 15.75 -12.14 -23.07
C GLU A 199 16.51 -11.21 -24.03
N LEU A 200 16.60 -11.59 -25.30
CA LEU A 200 17.25 -10.78 -26.35
C LEU A 200 16.40 -9.55 -26.70
N GLN A 201 15.08 -9.71 -26.78
CA GLN A 201 14.16 -8.59 -27.01
C GLN A 201 14.26 -7.55 -25.90
N VAL A 202 14.21 -8.02 -24.65
CA VAL A 202 14.29 -7.15 -23.47
C VAL A 202 15.64 -6.45 -23.41
N ARG A 203 16.75 -7.18 -23.61
CA ARG A 203 18.09 -6.57 -23.65
C ARG A 203 18.19 -5.45 -24.66
N ARG A 204 17.69 -5.68 -25.88
CA ARG A 204 17.69 -4.67 -26.96
C ARG A 204 16.81 -3.45 -26.59
N ALA A 205 15.64 -3.69 -26.01
CA ALA A 205 14.76 -2.61 -25.57
C ALA A 205 15.40 -1.78 -24.45
N VAL A 206 16.03 -2.43 -23.46
CA VAL A 206 16.73 -1.76 -22.36
C VAL A 206 17.91 -0.93 -22.89
N GLN A 207 18.75 -1.48 -23.78
CA GLN A 207 19.88 -0.76 -24.36
C GLN A 207 19.42 0.48 -25.13
N GLN A 208 18.34 0.37 -25.90
CA GLN A 208 17.78 1.52 -26.61
C GLN A 208 17.23 2.56 -25.63
N ALA A 209 16.46 2.14 -24.62
CA ALA A 209 15.90 3.06 -23.64
C ALA A 209 16.99 3.81 -22.86
N LEU A 210 18.07 3.14 -22.46
CA LEU A 210 19.22 3.78 -21.81
C LEU A 210 19.94 4.80 -22.71
N ALA A 211 19.95 4.55 -24.02
CA ALA A 211 20.56 5.48 -24.97
C ALA A 211 19.68 6.71 -25.25
N GLU A 212 18.38 6.56 -25.20
CA GLU A 212 17.41 7.60 -25.57
C GLU A 212 16.89 8.41 -24.38
N HIS A 213 16.92 7.86 -23.18
CA HIS A 213 16.29 8.45 -22.00
C HIS A 213 17.22 8.47 -20.78
N PRO A 214 17.31 9.61 -20.07
CA PRO A 214 18.00 9.66 -18.77
C PRO A 214 17.12 9.08 -17.67
N GLY A 215 17.73 8.53 -16.62
CA GLY A 215 17.04 8.05 -15.41
C GLY A 215 17.01 6.53 -15.28
N ASP A 216 16.21 6.05 -14.35
CA ASP A 216 16.12 4.64 -14.03
C ASP A 216 15.11 3.90 -14.93
N LEU A 217 15.35 2.62 -15.17
CA LEU A 217 14.46 1.75 -15.93
C LEU A 217 13.84 0.68 -15.02
N LEU A 218 12.52 0.54 -15.07
CA LEU A 218 11.81 -0.58 -14.45
C LEU A 218 11.28 -1.52 -15.54
N VAL A 219 11.74 -2.77 -15.53
CA VAL A 219 11.39 -3.78 -16.53
C VAL A 219 10.49 -4.85 -15.90
N PHE A 220 9.27 -4.98 -16.40
CA PHE A 220 8.33 -6.02 -15.96
C PHE A 220 8.50 -7.29 -16.79
N LEU A 221 8.64 -8.43 -16.10
CA LEU A 221 8.83 -9.75 -16.70
C LEU A 221 7.85 -10.76 -16.11
N PRO A 222 7.53 -11.87 -16.81
CA PRO A 222 6.51 -12.82 -16.38
C PRO A 222 6.78 -13.54 -15.05
N GLY A 223 8.05 -13.72 -14.70
CA GLY A 223 8.39 -14.44 -13.47
C GLY A 223 9.89 -14.43 -13.12
N GLN A 224 10.21 -15.05 -11.98
CA GLN A 224 11.59 -15.06 -11.43
C GLN A 224 12.62 -15.67 -12.39
N ARG A 225 12.23 -16.69 -13.16
CA ARG A 225 13.13 -17.33 -14.13
C ARG A 225 13.55 -16.38 -15.23
N GLU A 226 12.59 -15.62 -15.76
CA GLU A 226 12.82 -14.62 -16.80
C GLU A 226 13.62 -13.43 -16.23
N ILE A 227 13.33 -13.01 -15.00
CA ILE A 227 14.09 -11.97 -14.30
C ILE A 227 15.55 -12.37 -14.18
N ALA A 228 15.84 -13.58 -13.70
CA ALA A 228 17.22 -14.06 -13.53
C ALA A 228 18.00 -14.13 -14.85
N ARG A 229 17.37 -14.61 -15.94
CA ARG A 229 17.98 -14.72 -17.26
C ARG A 229 18.28 -13.35 -17.88
N VAL A 230 17.28 -12.43 -17.79
CA VAL A 230 17.45 -11.07 -18.30
C VAL A 230 18.51 -10.33 -17.50
N GLN A 231 18.52 -10.46 -16.17
CA GLN A 231 19.55 -9.86 -15.32
C GLN A 231 20.95 -10.31 -15.72
N ALA A 232 21.18 -11.60 -15.86
CA ALA A 232 22.48 -12.14 -16.28
C ALA A 232 22.91 -11.57 -17.65
N GLY A 233 22.03 -11.59 -18.65
CA GLY A 233 22.33 -11.07 -19.97
C GLY A 233 22.55 -9.56 -20.02
N LEU A 234 21.91 -8.78 -19.15
CA LEU A 234 22.14 -7.33 -19.02
C LEU A 234 23.48 -7.05 -18.32
N GLN A 235 23.82 -7.76 -17.25
CA GLN A 235 25.10 -7.62 -16.56
C GLN A 235 26.30 -7.91 -17.46
N GLU A 236 26.18 -8.85 -18.41
CA GLU A 236 27.21 -9.14 -19.39
C GLU A 236 27.33 -8.08 -20.51
N SER A 237 26.24 -7.37 -20.81
CA SER A 237 26.17 -6.49 -21.99
C SER A 237 26.18 -4.99 -21.69
N LEU A 238 26.00 -4.60 -20.44
CA LEU A 238 26.07 -3.20 -20.01
C LEU A 238 27.43 -2.93 -19.36
N ASP A 239 27.87 -1.70 -19.49
CA ASP A 239 29.06 -1.26 -18.77
C ASP A 239 28.79 -1.12 -17.28
N GLY A 240 29.82 -1.05 -16.44
CA GLY A 240 29.72 -0.98 -15.00
C GLY A 240 29.09 0.32 -14.45
N SER A 241 28.62 1.23 -15.32
CA SER A 241 27.94 2.47 -14.93
C SER A 241 26.46 2.25 -14.62
N VAL A 242 25.89 1.11 -15.04
CA VAL A 242 24.49 0.74 -14.84
C VAL A 242 24.39 -0.42 -13.87
N GLU A 243 23.75 -0.21 -12.72
CA GLU A 243 23.44 -1.27 -11.76
C GLU A 243 22.18 -2.01 -12.17
N VAL A 244 22.24 -3.35 -12.25
CA VAL A 244 21.10 -4.20 -12.61
C VAL A 244 20.63 -4.99 -11.40
N LEU A 245 19.45 -4.67 -10.90
CA LEU A 245 18.87 -5.26 -9.69
C LEU A 245 17.65 -6.14 -10.05
N ALA A 246 17.61 -7.36 -9.50
CA ALA A 246 16.41 -8.20 -9.56
C ALA A 246 15.42 -7.76 -8.47
N LEU A 247 14.17 -7.49 -8.87
CA LEU A 247 13.08 -7.12 -7.96
C LEU A 247 11.98 -8.20 -8.05
N HIS A 248 11.85 -9.01 -7.01
CA HIS A 248 10.79 -10.03 -6.90
C HIS A 248 10.47 -10.30 -5.44
N GLY A 249 9.25 -10.81 -5.18
CA GLY A 249 8.77 -11.20 -3.83
C GLY A 249 9.24 -12.60 -3.42
#